data_47d8cdb3b57880421ee3639f42ddff84
#
_entry.id   47d8cdb3b57880421ee3639f42ddff84
#
_cell.length_a   1.000
_cell.length_b   1.000
_cell.length_c   1.000
_cell.angle_alpha   90.00
_cell.angle_beta   90.00
_cell.angle_gamma   90.00
#
_symmetry.space_group_name_H-M   'P 1'
#
loop_
_entity.id
_entity.type
_entity.pdbx_description
1 polymer ?
#
loop_
_entity_poly.entity_id
_entity_poly.type
_entity_poly.pdbx_seq_one_letter_code
_entity_poly.pdbx_strand_id
1 'polypeptide(L)'
;MSRTARIERATSESSVVVEINLDGTGQTDISTTVPFYDHMLTALGRHSLIDITVRATGDTEIDVHHTVEDTAICIGEALRVALGDKCGIRRFGEASVPLDEALAHAVVDISGRPFLVHEGESETFVHHLIGGHFTGSMVRHVLEAIAYHAGICLHVRVLSGRDPHHIAEAEFKALARALRAAVEDDPRVETIPSTKGSL
;
A
#
# COMPACT_ATOMS: atom_id res chain seq x y z
N MET A 1 16.93 5.76 14.94
CA MET A 1 17.26 4.53 14.18
C MET A 1 16.77 4.74 12.75
N SER A 2 17.42 4.16 11.75
CA SER A 2 16.92 4.24 10.37
C SER A 2 15.65 3.40 10.25
N ARG A 3 14.54 3.98 9.76
CA ARG A 3 13.25 3.29 9.58
C ARG A 3 13.22 2.61 8.20
N THR A 4 14.11 1.62 8.03
CA THR A 4 14.27 0.87 6.80
C THR A 4 14.02 -0.61 7.01
N ALA A 5 13.57 -1.30 5.96
CA ALA A 5 13.40 -2.76 5.99
C ALA A 5 13.72 -3.36 4.61
N ARG A 6 14.16 -4.61 4.63
CA ARG A 6 14.30 -5.47 3.46
C ARG A 6 13.64 -6.81 3.76
N ILE A 7 12.72 -7.21 2.89
CA ILE A 7 12.01 -8.49 2.96
C ILE A 7 12.27 -9.27 1.69
N GLU A 8 12.54 -10.55 1.85
CA GLU A 8 12.69 -11.52 0.78
C GLU A 8 11.70 -12.66 0.99
N ARG A 9 10.98 -13.04 -0.06
CA ARG A 9 10.05 -14.15 -0.07
C ARG A 9 10.22 -14.95 -1.34
N ALA A 10 10.37 -16.25 -1.23
CA ALA A 10 10.40 -17.17 -2.36
C ALA A 10 9.44 -18.33 -2.09
N THR A 11 8.59 -18.61 -3.06
CA THR A 11 7.67 -19.76 -3.10
C THR A 11 7.94 -20.59 -4.33
N SER A 12 7.12 -21.59 -4.62
CA SER A 12 7.17 -22.29 -5.90
C SER A 12 6.59 -21.46 -7.06
N GLU A 13 5.87 -20.39 -6.76
CA GLU A 13 5.10 -19.60 -7.71
C GLU A 13 5.73 -18.22 -7.97
N SER A 14 6.45 -17.66 -6.97
CA SER A 14 7.03 -16.33 -7.07
C SER A 14 8.36 -16.20 -6.32
N SER A 15 9.14 -15.18 -6.69
CA SER A 15 10.31 -14.70 -5.95
C SER A 15 10.23 -13.18 -5.85
N VAL A 16 10.23 -12.65 -4.63
CA VAL A 16 10.00 -11.24 -4.34
C VAL A 16 11.07 -10.71 -3.40
N VAL A 17 11.58 -9.52 -3.71
CA VAL A 17 12.41 -8.71 -2.83
C VAL A 17 11.82 -7.32 -2.73
N VAL A 18 11.60 -6.83 -1.51
CA VAL A 18 11.11 -5.47 -1.23
C VAL A 18 12.07 -4.79 -0.27
N GLU A 19 12.49 -3.57 -0.61
CA GLU A 19 13.20 -2.67 0.29
C GLU A 19 12.41 -1.38 0.44
N ILE A 20 12.29 -0.88 1.67
CA ILE A 20 11.64 0.40 1.94
C ILE A 20 12.45 1.27 2.89
N ASN A 21 12.27 2.60 2.76
CA ASN A 21 12.76 3.59 3.69
C ASN A 21 11.62 4.59 3.97
N LEU A 22 11.11 4.59 5.21
CA LEU A 22 10.00 5.47 5.61
C LEU A 22 10.42 6.95 5.64
N ASP A 23 11.73 7.23 5.83
CA ASP A 23 12.32 8.58 5.87
C ASP A 23 12.89 8.98 4.50
N GLY A 24 12.32 8.43 3.42
CA GLY A 24 12.74 8.67 2.05
C GLY A 24 12.26 9.97 1.45
N THR A 25 12.43 10.07 0.14
CA THR A 25 12.00 11.21 -0.70
C THR A 25 11.03 10.78 -1.81
N GLY A 26 10.53 9.54 -1.74
CA GLY A 26 9.64 8.94 -2.74
C GLY A 26 10.39 8.43 -3.97
N GLN A 27 11.64 8.01 -3.82
CA GLN A 27 12.36 7.31 -4.89
C GLN A 27 11.81 5.90 -5.06
N THR A 28 11.60 5.51 -6.31
CA THR A 28 11.04 4.20 -6.63
C THR A 28 11.84 3.50 -7.69
N ASP A 29 12.08 2.21 -7.49
CA ASP A 29 12.69 1.30 -8.46
C ASP A 29 11.91 -0.02 -8.43
N ILE A 30 10.89 -0.11 -9.31
CA ILE A 30 9.87 -1.15 -9.26
C ILE A 30 9.93 -2.02 -10.53
N SER A 31 9.91 -3.33 -10.34
CA SER A 31 9.79 -4.31 -11.42
C SER A 31 9.11 -5.58 -10.88
N THR A 32 7.84 -5.77 -11.20
CA THR A 32 7.03 -6.92 -10.77
C THR A 32 6.64 -7.84 -11.93
N THR A 33 7.07 -7.55 -13.16
CA THR A 33 6.58 -8.19 -14.39
C THR A 33 5.09 -7.91 -14.71
N VAL A 34 4.41 -7.08 -13.90
CA VAL A 34 3.03 -6.63 -14.09
C VAL A 34 3.02 -5.11 -14.24
N PRO A 35 3.08 -4.55 -15.48
CA PRO A 35 3.35 -3.13 -15.72
C PRO A 35 2.36 -2.17 -15.05
N PHE A 36 1.08 -2.52 -14.98
CA PHE A 36 0.10 -1.68 -14.30
C PHE A 36 0.34 -1.64 -12.79
N TYR A 37 0.73 -2.77 -12.21
CA TYR A 37 1.08 -2.83 -10.78
C TYR A 37 2.35 -2.04 -10.49
N ASP A 38 3.36 -2.11 -11.38
CA ASP A 38 4.56 -1.27 -11.26
C ASP A 38 4.20 0.22 -11.22
N HIS A 39 3.25 0.65 -12.07
CA HIS A 39 2.73 2.01 -12.06
C HIS A 39 2.04 2.37 -10.73
N MET A 40 1.20 1.50 -10.19
CA MET A 40 0.52 1.71 -8.91
C MET A 40 1.50 1.80 -7.73
N LEU A 41 2.49 0.92 -7.67
CA LEU A 41 3.52 0.95 -6.63
C LEU A 41 4.43 2.18 -6.77
N THR A 42 4.70 2.62 -8.00
CA THR A 42 5.42 3.88 -8.24
C THR A 42 4.63 5.07 -7.71
N ALA A 43 3.32 5.11 -7.95
CA ALA A 43 2.44 6.14 -7.39
C ALA A 43 2.41 6.10 -5.86
N LEU A 44 2.34 4.88 -5.27
CA LEU A 44 2.41 4.69 -3.82
C LEU A 44 3.69 5.30 -3.23
N GLY A 45 4.87 4.94 -3.73
CA GLY A 45 6.14 5.47 -3.23
C GLY A 45 6.27 6.98 -3.41
N ARG A 46 5.97 7.49 -4.61
CA ARG A 46 6.06 8.93 -4.93
C ARG A 46 5.22 9.79 -4.02
N HIS A 47 3.97 9.41 -3.80
CA HIS A 47 3.01 10.24 -3.04
C HIS A 47 3.10 10.04 -1.53
N SER A 48 3.62 8.90 -1.07
CA SER A 48 3.92 8.67 0.36
C SER A 48 5.25 9.27 0.80
N LEU A 49 6.15 9.60 -0.13
CA LEU A 49 7.56 9.92 0.12
C LEU A 49 8.37 8.76 0.73
N ILE A 50 7.82 7.57 0.76
CA ILE A 50 8.54 6.35 1.12
C ILE A 50 9.38 5.91 -0.09
N ASP A 51 10.68 5.70 0.09
CA ASP A 51 11.47 5.08 -0.96
C ASP A 51 11.13 3.59 -1.02
N ILE A 52 10.85 3.08 -2.23
CA ILE A 52 10.42 1.69 -2.45
C ILE A 52 11.22 1.08 -3.59
N THR A 53 11.91 -0.02 -3.31
CA THR A 53 12.49 -0.89 -4.33
C THR A 53 11.76 -2.23 -4.31
N VAL A 54 11.31 -2.70 -5.49
CA VAL A 54 10.66 -4.00 -5.66
C VAL A 54 11.29 -4.75 -6.82
N ARG A 55 11.63 -6.00 -6.59
CA ARG A 55 11.98 -6.97 -7.62
C ARG A 55 11.12 -8.21 -7.40
N ALA A 56 10.24 -8.48 -8.34
CA ALA A 56 9.41 -9.67 -8.30
C ALA A 56 9.37 -10.36 -9.66
N THR A 57 9.38 -11.68 -9.62
CA THR A 57 9.13 -12.57 -10.76
C THR A 57 8.21 -13.68 -10.28
N GLY A 58 7.35 -14.17 -11.16
CA GLY A 58 6.44 -15.29 -10.84
C GLY A 58 5.85 -15.90 -12.10
N ASP A 59 4.92 -16.80 -11.91
CA ASP A 59 4.24 -17.60 -12.92
C ASP A 59 3.14 -16.81 -13.66
N THR A 60 3.46 -15.60 -14.12
CA THR A 60 2.51 -14.67 -14.76
C THR A 60 1.87 -15.23 -16.06
N GLU A 61 2.40 -16.30 -16.62
CA GLU A 61 1.77 -17.05 -17.70
C GLU A 61 0.53 -17.83 -17.26
N ILE A 62 0.40 -18.13 -15.96
CA ILE A 62 -0.79 -18.74 -15.35
C ILE A 62 -1.77 -17.63 -15.00
N ASP A 63 -1.35 -16.73 -14.08
CA ASP A 63 -2.08 -15.55 -13.65
C ASP A 63 -1.10 -14.57 -12.97
N VAL A 64 -1.41 -13.29 -12.96
CA VAL A 64 -0.64 -12.28 -12.22
C VAL A 64 -0.88 -12.31 -10.72
N HIS A 65 -1.88 -13.05 -10.26
CA HIS A 65 -2.38 -13.07 -8.88
C HIS A 65 -1.25 -13.35 -7.86
N HIS A 66 -0.52 -14.45 -8.03
CA HIS A 66 0.51 -14.88 -7.09
C HIS A 66 1.62 -13.83 -6.96
N THR A 67 2.08 -13.26 -8.08
CA THR A 67 3.12 -12.23 -8.09
C THR A 67 2.64 -10.95 -7.41
N VAL A 68 1.40 -10.53 -7.67
CA VAL A 68 0.79 -9.32 -7.07
C VAL A 68 0.58 -9.51 -5.57
N GLU A 69 0.02 -10.64 -5.16
CA GLU A 69 -0.23 -10.96 -3.76
C GLU A 69 1.07 -11.04 -2.95
N ASP A 70 2.03 -11.85 -3.37
CA ASP A 70 3.29 -12.03 -2.66
C ASP A 70 4.08 -10.72 -2.56
N THR A 71 4.02 -9.85 -3.58
CA THR A 71 4.60 -8.51 -3.55
C THR A 71 3.89 -7.63 -2.50
N ALA A 72 2.56 -7.65 -2.45
CA ALA A 72 1.79 -6.87 -1.47
C ALA A 72 2.03 -7.34 -0.04
N ILE A 73 2.14 -8.66 0.18
CA ILE A 73 2.56 -9.25 1.47
C ILE A 73 3.91 -8.71 1.90
N CYS A 74 4.92 -8.77 1.01
CA CYS A 74 6.26 -8.28 1.32
C CYS A 74 6.29 -6.78 1.61
N ILE A 75 5.51 -5.96 0.90
CA ILE A 75 5.36 -4.52 1.18
C ILE A 75 4.76 -4.31 2.59
N GLY A 76 3.70 -5.04 2.93
CA GLY A 76 3.10 -4.96 4.27
C GLY A 76 4.08 -5.35 5.37
N GLU A 77 4.81 -6.46 5.21
CA GLU A 77 5.83 -6.90 6.16
C GLU A 77 6.98 -5.88 6.28
N ALA A 78 7.43 -5.31 5.16
CA ALA A 78 8.47 -4.29 5.17
C ALA A 78 8.01 -3.03 5.91
N LEU A 79 6.78 -2.58 5.72
CA LEU A 79 6.18 -1.47 6.48
C LEU A 79 6.18 -1.79 7.98
N ARG A 80 5.72 -2.98 8.37
CA ARG A 80 5.69 -3.41 9.78
C ARG A 80 7.07 -3.41 10.42
N VAL A 81 8.08 -3.93 9.72
CA VAL A 81 9.46 -3.99 10.21
C VAL A 81 10.07 -2.60 10.32
N ALA A 82 9.88 -1.74 9.31
CA ALA A 82 10.42 -0.38 9.30
C ALA A 82 9.76 0.53 10.35
N LEU A 83 8.48 0.31 10.69
CA LEU A 83 7.78 1.03 11.75
C LEU A 83 8.30 0.71 13.16
N GLY A 84 8.97 -0.42 13.34
CA GLY A 84 9.56 -0.82 14.62
C GLY A 84 8.54 -0.82 15.77
N ASP A 85 8.89 -0.11 16.86
CA ASP A 85 8.05 0.03 18.05
C ASP A 85 6.93 1.07 17.91
N LYS A 86 6.89 1.81 16.80
CA LYS A 86 5.90 2.85 16.49
C LYS A 86 5.92 4.03 17.48
N CYS A 87 7.07 4.26 18.13
CA CYS A 87 7.25 5.39 19.03
C CYS A 87 7.36 6.69 18.23
N GLY A 88 6.76 7.77 18.71
CA GLY A 88 6.91 9.10 18.14
C GLY A 88 6.14 9.39 16.85
N ILE A 89 5.42 8.42 16.28
CA ILE A 89 4.67 8.63 15.03
C ILE A 89 3.32 9.31 15.27
N ARG A 90 2.75 9.94 14.25
CA ARG A 90 1.37 10.48 14.28
C ARG A 90 0.32 9.39 14.42
N ARG A 91 0.59 8.18 13.92
CA ARG A 91 -0.28 7.01 13.97
C ARG A 91 -1.49 7.08 13.03
N PHE A 92 -2.22 8.19 12.99
CA PHE A 92 -3.39 8.36 12.14
C PHE A 92 -3.06 9.25 10.94
N GLY A 93 -3.57 8.87 9.78
CA GLY A 93 -3.47 9.67 8.57
C GLY A 93 -4.69 9.49 7.69
N GLU A 94 -5.07 10.55 6.99
CA GLU A 94 -6.15 10.52 6.02
C GLU A 94 -5.83 11.37 4.79
N ALA A 95 -6.41 11.02 3.66
CA ALA A 95 -6.33 11.83 2.46
C ALA A 95 -7.51 11.56 1.52
N SER A 96 -8.03 12.61 0.91
CA SER A 96 -8.87 12.53 -0.28
C SER A 96 -8.06 12.95 -1.49
N VAL A 97 -8.01 12.12 -2.52
CA VAL A 97 -7.18 12.36 -3.71
C VAL A 97 -8.02 12.21 -4.97
N PRO A 98 -8.11 13.26 -5.79
CA PRO A 98 -8.77 13.20 -7.09
C PRO A 98 -7.78 12.75 -8.19
N LEU A 99 -8.32 12.13 -9.21
CA LEU A 99 -7.72 11.99 -10.52
C LEU A 99 -8.82 12.16 -11.56
N ASP A 100 -8.82 13.27 -12.25
CA ASP A 100 -9.89 13.72 -13.14
C ASP A 100 -11.28 13.57 -12.48
N GLU A 101 -12.14 12.68 -12.97
CA GLU A 101 -13.48 12.44 -12.45
C GLU A 101 -13.53 11.46 -11.28
N ALA A 102 -12.42 10.76 -11.00
CA ALA A 102 -12.32 9.86 -9.87
C ALA A 102 -11.90 10.60 -8.60
N LEU A 103 -12.46 10.19 -7.48
CA LEU A 103 -12.10 10.68 -6.15
C LEU A 103 -12.12 9.52 -5.17
N ALA A 104 -10.99 9.27 -4.53
CA ALA A 104 -10.87 8.28 -3.46
C ALA A 104 -10.49 8.93 -2.13
N HIS A 105 -10.93 8.32 -1.03
CA HIS A 105 -10.59 8.71 0.34
C HIS A 105 -9.99 7.53 1.08
N ALA A 106 -8.86 7.72 1.74
CA ALA A 106 -8.20 6.71 2.56
C ALA A 106 -7.95 7.21 3.98
N VAL A 107 -8.14 6.33 4.97
CA VAL A 107 -7.83 6.55 6.38
C VAL A 107 -7.00 5.38 6.91
N VAL A 108 -5.90 5.69 7.59
CA VAL A 108 -4.97 4.71 8.16
C VAL A 108 -4.89 4.91 9.68
N ASP A 109 -4.98 3.81 10.44
CA ASP A 109 -4.56 3.72 11.85
C ASP A 109 -3.45 2.66 11.96
N ILE A 110 -2.25 3.06 12.35
CA ILE A 110 -1.13 2.16 12.62
C ILE A 110 -1.34 1.52 14.01
N SER A 111 -2.37 0.68 14.09
CA SER A 111 -2.91 0.16 15.35
C SER A 111 -2.30 -1.16 15.83
N GLY A 112 -1.49 -1.82 15.00
CA GLY A 112 -1.05 -3.21 15.24
C GLY A 112 -2.15 -4.25 15.02
N ARG A 113 -3.37 -3.84 14.66
CA ARG A 113 -4.53 -4.71 14.41
C ARG A 113 -4.96 -4.58 12.95
N PRO A 114 -4.73 -5.62 12.13
CA PRO A 114 -5.06 -5.56 10.71
C PRO A 114 -6.56 -5.53 10.49
N PHE A 115 -7.01 -4.63 9.62
CA PHE A 115 -8.38 -4.58 9.14
C PHE A 115 -8.46 -3.79 7.85
N LEU A 116 -9.25 -4.26 6.89
CA LEU A 116 -9.59 -3.50 5.68
C LEU A 116 -11.09 -3.25 5.60
N VAL A 117 -11.48 -1.99 5.39
CA VAL A 117 -12.78 -1.60 4.85
C VAL A 117 -12.54 -1.00 3.47
N HIS A 118 -13.14 -1.60 2.44
CA HIS A 118 -13.02 -1.15 1.05
C HIS A 118 -14.42 -1.04 0.45
N GLU A 119 -14.85 0.16 0.09
CA GLU A 119 -16.20 0.49 -0.29
C GLU A 119 -16.26 1.49 -1.46
N GLY A 120 -17.39 1.50 -2.15
CA GLY A 120 -17.72 2.50 -3.18
C GLY A 120 -17.35 2.11 -4.60
N GLU A 121 -16.64 1.00 -4.81
CA GLU A 121 -16.45 0.44 -6.14
C GLU A 121 -17.77 -0.10 -6.69
N SER A 122 -17.97 0.06 -8.00
CA SER A 122 -19.11 -0.57 -8.67
C SER A 122 -18.91 -2.08 -8.76
N GLU A 123 -20.01 -2.85 -8.78
CA GLU A 123 -19.93 -4.31 -8.99
C GLU A 123 -19.20 -4.69 -10.27
N THR A 124 -19.25 -3.86 -11.29
CA THR A 124 -18.55 -4.09 -12.56
C THR A 124 -17.05 -3.83 -12.46
N PHE A 125 -16.59 -2.97 -11.56
CA PHE A 125 -15.18 -2.62 -11.40
C PHE A 125 -14.31 -3.86 -11.14
N VAL A 126 -14.76 -4.76 -10.30
CA VAL A 126 -14.03 -5.99 -9.92
C VAL A 126 -13.62 -6.82 -11.13
N HIS A 127 -14.45 -6.82 -12.18
CA HIS A 127 -14.23 -7.60 -13.40
C HIS A 127 -13.52 -6.83 -14.51
N HIS A 128 -13.29 -5.51 -14.34
CA HIS A 128 -12.57 -4.75 -15.36
C HIS A 128 -11.10 -5.13 -15.43
N LEU A 129 -10.64 -5.36 -16.65
CA LEU A 129 -9.22 -5.43 -16.96
C LEU A 129 -8.69 -4.00 -17.06
N ILE A 130 -7.92 -3.57 -16.06
CA ILE A 130 -7.49 -2.15 -15.95
C ILE A 130 -6.23 -1.89 -16.77
N GLY A 131 -5.28 -2.84 -16.73
CA GLY A 131 -4.05 -2.74 -17.51
C GLY A 131 -3.35 -4.08 -17.64
N GLY A 132 -3.06 -4.52 -18.86
CA GLY A 132 -2.48 -5.84 -19.11
C GLY A 132 -3.39 -6.94 -18.57
N HIS A 133 -2.92 -7.68 -17.57
CA HIS A 133 -3.66 -8.74 -16.88
C HIS A 133 -4.12 -8.33 -15.46
N PHE A 134 -3.95 -7.06 -15.09
CA PHE A 134 -4.37 -6.55 -13.78
C PHE A 134 -5.85 -6.20 -13.79
N THR A 135 -6.63 -6.81 -12.91
CA THR A 135 -8.08 -6.61 -12.79
C THR A 135 -8.44 -5.72 -11.60
N GLY A 136 -9.66 -5.17 -11.58
CA GLY A 136 -10.16 -4.38 -10.45
C GLY A 136 -10.15 -5.17 -9.12
N SER A 137 -10.39 -6.49 -9.16
CA SER A 137 -10.30 -7.34 -7.98
C SER A 137 -8.91 -7.30 -7.32
N MET A 138 -7.85 -7.10 -8.09
CA MET A 138 -6.49 -7.02 -7.57
C MET A 138 -6.27 -5.76 -6.74
N VAL A 139 -6.98 -4.65 -6.99
CA VAL A 139 -6.88 -3.42 -6.19
C VAL A 139 -7.21 -3.73 -4.74
N ARG A 140 -8.40 -4.28 -4.49
CA ARG A 140 -8.82 -4.68 -3.15
C ARG A 140 -7.86 -5.68 -2.53
N HIS A 141 -7.44 -6.69 -3.29
CA HIS A 141 -6.54 -7.74 -2.82
C HIS A 141 -5.19 -7.19 -2.35
N VAL A 142 -4.60 -6.27 -3.11
CA VAL A 142 -3.35 -5.56 -2.73
C VAL A 142 -3.55 -4.75 -1.45
N LEU A 143 -4.62 -3.98 -1.36
CA LEU A 143 -4.92 -3.16 -0.17
C LEU A 143 -5.09 -4.05 1.07
N GLU A 144 -5.76 -5.19 0.93
CA GLU A 144 -5.98 -6.16 2.00
C GLU A 144 -4.67 -6.80 2.47
N ALA A 145 -3.86 -7.30 1.53
CA ALA A 145 -2.56 -7.91 1.84
C ALA A 145 -1.62 -6.91 2.54
N ILE A 146 -1.54 -5.67 2.04
CA ILE A 146 -0.74 -4.62 2.70
C ILE A 146 -1.27 -4.34 4.11
N ALA A 147 -2.59 -4.15 4.28
CA ALA A 147 -3.16 -3.82 5.59
C ALA A 147 -2.91 -4.93 6.62
N TYR A 148 -3.10 -6.19 6.21
CA TYR A 148 -2.92 -7.34 7.09
C TYR A 148 -1.47 -7.54 7.50
N HIS A 149 -0.54 -7.50 6.56
CA HIS A 149 0.87 -7.77 6.82
C HIS A 149 1.60 -6.57 7.46
N ALA A 150 1.13 -5.34 7.25
CA ALA A 150 1.60 -4.16 7.96
C ALA A 150 1.02 -4.05 9.38
N GLY A 151 -0.07 -4.75 9.69
CA GLY A 151 -0.78 -4.64 10.96
C GLY A 151 -1.46 -3.29 11.12
N ILE A 152 -2.06 -2.76 10.05
CA ILE A 152 -2.77 -1.47 10.05
C ILE A 152 -4.27 -1.67 9.85
N CYS A 153 -5.07 -0.76 10.42
CA CYS A 153 -6.47 -0.61 10.04
C CYS A 153 -6.53 0.41 8.90
N LEU A 154 -7.05 -0.04 7.75
CA LEU A 154 -7.15 0.73 6.52
C LEU A 154 -8.61 0.83 6.08
N HIS A 155 -9.08 2.04 5.87
CA HIS A 155 -10.37 2.30 5.21
C HIS A 155 -10.10 3.02 3.89
N VAL A 156 -10.65 2.50 2.78
CA VAL A 156 -10.59 3.13 1.46
C VAL A 156 -12.00 3.21 0.91
N ARG A 157 -12.37 4.39 0.39
CA ARG A 157 -13.67 4.63 -0.23
C ARG A 157 -13.51 5.33 -1.57
N VAL A 158 -14.09 4.76 -2.60
CA VAL A 158 -14.31 5.43 -3.87
C VAL A 158 -15.54 6.33 -3.73
N LEU A 159 -15.33 7.64 -3.80
CA LEU A 159 -16.40 8.63 -3.66
C LEU A 159 -17.06 8.95 -5.00
N SER A 160 -16.28 8.91 -6.08
CA SER A 160 -16.74 9.03 -7.47
C SER A 160 -15.71 8.45 -8.42
N GLY A 161 -16.11 8.12 -9.64
CA GLY A 161 -15.24 7.66 -10.70
C GLY A 161 -15.99 6.88 -11.77
N ARG A 162 -15.43 6.83 -12.97
CA ARG A 162 -15.97 6.06 -14.11
C ARG A 162 -14.89 5.25 -14.80
N ASP A 163 -13.71 5.82 -14.97
CA ASP A 163 -12.59 5.13 -15.57
C ASP A 163 -11.92 4.23 -14.51
N PRO A 164 -11.83 2.90 -14.73
CA PRO A 164 -11.23 1.98 -13.76
C PRO A 164 -9.76 2.28 -13.46
N HIS A 165 -8.98 2.81 -14.41
CA HIS A 165 -7.61 3.24 -14.19
C HIS A 165 -7.56 4.42 -13.21
N HIS A 166 -8.40 5.45 -13.47
CA HIS A 166 -8.45 6.64 -12.60
C HIS A 166 -8.90 6.29 -11.18
N ILE A 167 -9.86 5.37 -11.04
CA ILE A 167 -10.31 4.88 -9.73
C ILE A 167 -9.16 4.21 -8.99
N ALA A 168 -8.54 3.19 -9.59
CA ALA A 168 -7.43 2.46 -8.96
C ALA A 168 -6.27 3.40 -8.57
N GLU A 169 -5.86 4.29 -9.48
CA GLU A 169 -4.75 5.21 -9.20
C GLU A 169 -5.11 6.23 -8.12
N ALA A 170 -6.35 6.72 -8.06
CA ALA A 170 -6.82 7.59 -6.99
C ALA A 170 -6.77 6.90 -5.62
N GLU A 171 -7.13 5.60 -5.55
CA GLU A 171 -7.06 4.81 -4.31
C GLU A 171 -5.61 4.62 -3.84
N PHE A 172 -4.69 4.24 -4.73
CA PHE A 172 -3.27 4.10 -4.38
C PHE A 172 -2.65 5.43 -3.94
N LYS A 173 -3.00 6.55 -4.57
CA LYS A 173 -2.56 7.89 -4.16
C LYS A 173 -3.17 8.31 -2.83
N ALA A 174 -4.43 8.00 -2.57
CA ALA A 174 -5.08 8.29 -1.31
C ALA A 174 -4.42 7.50 -0.16
N LEU A 175 -4.19 6.18 -0.35
CA LEU A 175 -3.43 5.36 0.58
C LEU A 175 -2.03 5.94 0.81
N ALA A 176 -1.31 6.29 -0.24
CA ALA A 176 0.04 6.86 -0.16
C ALA A 176 0.08 8.12 0.73
N ARG A 177 -0.84 9.05 0.51
CA ARG A 177 -0.95 10.29 1.27
C ARG A 177 -1.37 10.06 2.72
N ALA A 178 -2.28 9.13 2.97
CA ALA A 178 -2.69 8.72 4.32
C ALA A 178 -1.54 8.04 5.08
N LEU A 179 -0.81 7.12 4.44
CA LEU A 179 0.39 6.50 5.01
C LEU A 179 1.46 7.54 5.35
N ARG A 180 1.76 8.46 4.42
CA ARG A 180 2.71 9.55 4.67
C ARG A 180 2.38 10.28 5.97
N ALA A 181 1.13 10.71 6.14
CA ALA A 181 0.72 11.40 7.35
C ALA A 181 0.83 10.52 8.60
N ALA A 182 0.44 9.23 8.50
CA ALA A 182 0.43 8.32 9.64
C ALA A 182 1.83 7.96 10.16
N VAL A 183 2.83 7.82 9.25
CA VAL A 183 4.20 7.42 9.59
C VAL A 183 5.09 8.61 9.98
N GLU A 184 4.67 9.86 9.73
CA GLU A 184 5.44 11.05 10.10
C GLU A 184 5.65 11.12 11.61
N ASP A 185 6.86 11.52 12.02
CA ASP A 185 7.15 11.80 13.41
C ASP A 185 6.40 13.06 13.87
N ASP A 186 5.77 13.00 15.05
CA ASP A 186 5.24 14.18 15.73
C ASP A 186 6.17 14.51 16.91
N PRO A 187 6.88 15.64 16.88
CA PRO A 187 7.85 16.01 17.92
C PRO A 187 7.22 16.20 19.31
N ARG A 188 5.89 16.22 19.41
CA ARG A 188 5.15 16.30 20.67
C ARG A 188 4.80 14.92 21.23
N VAL A 189 5.08 13.84 20.47
CA VAL A 189 4.78 12.44 20.85
C VAL A 189 6.10 11.74 21.21
N GLU A 190 6.40 11.64 22.51
CA GLU A 190 7.65 11.05 23.00
C GLU A 190 7.58 9.53 23.19
N THR A 191 6.38 8.95 23.13
CA THR A 191 6.13 7.54 23.42
C THR A 191 5.27 6.90 22.33
N ILE A 192 4.85 5.65 22.54
CA ILE A 192 3.88 4.98 21.67
C ILE A 192 2.53 5.72 21.78
N PRO A 193 1.94 6.21 20.67
CA PRO A 193 0.71 7.01 20.68
C PRO A 193 -0.54 6.14 20.95
N SER A 194 -0.60 5.55 22.14
CA SER A 194 -1.67 4.65 22.54
C SER A 194 -1.94 4.78 24.04
N THR A 195 -3.21 4.89 24.42
CA THR A 195 -3.63 4.85 25.84
C THR A 195 -3.36 3.51 26.51
N LYS A 196 -3.08 2.46 25.72
CA LYS A 196 -2.70 1.12 26.21
C LYS A 196 -1.19 0.96 26.39
N GLY A 197 -0.37 1.93 25.94
CA GLY A 197 1.09 1.85 25.96
C GLY A 197 1.69 0.84 24.95
N SER A 198 0.87 0.30 24.05
CA SER A 198 1.29 -0.63 22.98
C SER A 198 0.42 -0.50 21.74
N LEU A 199 0.97 -0.85 20.57
CA LEU A 199 0.30 -0.92 19.26
C LEU A 199 0.68 -2.22 18.54
#